data_0e0dc022e8327f3095935b46da1fff09
#
_entry.id   0e0dc022e8327f3095935b46da1fff09
#
_cell.length_a   1.000
_cell.length_b   1.000
_cell.length_c   1.000
_cell.angle_alpha   90.00
_cell.angle_beta   90.00
_cell.angle_gamma   90.00
#
_symmetry.space_group_name_H-M   'P 1'
#
loop_
_entity.id
_entity.type
_entity.pdbx_description
1 polymer ?
#
loop_
_entity_poly.entity_id
_entity_poly.type
_entity_poly.pdbx_seq_one_letter_code
_entity_poly.pdbx_strand_id
1 'polypeptide(L)'
;MKLLAKLFGSKNDREIKRMQKLVKRINSLDEEYSALSDEALKEKTDQFRQRYHQGETLDQLLPEAFAAVREEMRTGEGKTLMATLPAYLNALSGDGVHIVTVNEYLASRDAQWMSPVYEFLGMRVDVILSQQAPEEKRHAYQADITFGTNN
;
A
#
# COMPACT_ATOMS: atom_id res chain seq x y z
N MET A 1 16.24 23.23 -30.71
CA MET A 1 15.86 22.51 -29.47
C MET A 1 14.68 21.55 -29.60
N LYS A 2 13.77 21.67 -30.57
CA LYS A 2 12.61 20.75 -30.75
C LYS A 2 12.96 19.35 -31.30
N LEU A 3 14.12 19.15 -31.95
CA LEU A 3 14.51 17.84 -32.52
C LEU A 3 15.03 16.86 -31.44
N LEU A 4 15.71 17.33 -30.41
CA LEU A 4 16.22 16.48 -29.30
C LEU A 4 15.09 15.96 -28.40
N ALA A 5 14.02 16.74 -28.19
CA ALA A 5 12.83 16.29 -27.46
C ALA A 5 12.09 15.16 -28.20
N LYS A 6 12.17 15.09 -29.54
CA LYS A 6 11.57 14.02 -30.36
C LYS A 6 12.36 12.71 -30.27
N LEU A 7 13.67 12.77 -30.00
CA LEU A 7 14.54 11.58 -29.89
C LEU A 7 14.52 10.96 -28.48
N PHE A 8 14.38 11.78 -27.44
CA PHE A 8 14.49 11.33 -26.03
C PHE A 8 13.15 11.24 -25.30
N GLY A 9 12.03 11.61 -25.96
CA GLY A 9 10.72 11.68 -25.32
C GLY A 9 10.62 12.82 -24.29
N SER A 10 9.42 13.21 -23.91
CA SER A 10 9.19 14.16 -22.81
C SER A 10 9.51 13.49 -21.47
N LYS A 11 9.64 14.29 -20.39
CA LYS A 11 9.75 13.77 -19.02
C LYS A 11 8.59 12.82 -18.70
N ASN A 12 7.39 13.15 -19.18
CA ASN A 12 6.18 12.35 -19.03
C ASN A 12 6.28 11.01 -19.78
N ASP A 13 6.82 10.97 -21.01
CA ASP A 13 6.98 9.73 -21.78
C ASP A 13 7.94 8.75 -21.11
N ARG A 14 8.99 9.27 -20.46
CA ARG A 14 9.95 8.46 -19.71
C ARG A 14 9.30 7.87 -18.45
N GLU A 15 8.51 8.66 -17.75
CA GLU A 15 7.79 8.22 -16.57
C GLU A 15 6.73 7.16 -16.91
N ILE A 16 5.97 7.36 -17.99
CA ILE A 16 5.00 6.37 -18.49
C ILE A 16 5.71 5.06 -18.83
N LYS A 17 6.86 5.12 -19.51
CA LYS A 17 7.63 3.91 -19.83
C LYS A 17 8.15 3.18 -18.59
N ARG A 18 8.56 3.94 -17.56
CA ARG A 18 8.96 3.38 -16.26
C ARG A 18 7.79 2.66 -15.59
N MET A 19 6.63 3.31 -15.53
CA MET A 19 5.40 2.73 -14.97
C MET A 19 4.95 1.48 -15.74
N GLN A 20 5.02 1.50 -17.07
CA GLN A 20 4.68 0.34 -17.90
C GLN A 20 5.59 -0.87 -17.63
N LYS A 21 6.89 -0.65 -17.39
CA LYS A 21 7.81 -1.72 -17.01
C LYS A 21 7.46 -2.29 -15.64
N LEU A 22 7.11 -1.41 -14.69
CA LEU A 22 6.69 -1.81 -13.36
C LEU A 22 5.41 -2.65 -13.40
N VAL A 23 4.39 -2.18 -14.11
CA VAL A 23 3.12 -2.90 -14.30
C VAL A 23 3.35 -4.28 -14.94
N LYS A 24 4.23 -4.36 -15.96
CA LYS A 24 4.59 -5.66 -16.56
C LYS A 24 5.23 -6.60 -15.54
N ARG A 25 6.12 -6.08 -14.66
CA ARG A 25 6.75 -6.89 -13.61
C ARG A 25 5.72 -7.35 -12.58
N ILE A 26 4.81 -6.48 -12.13
CA ILE A 26 3.72 -6.85 -11.24
C ILE A 26 2.83 -7.95 -11.88
N ASN A 27 2.50 -7.79 -13.16
CA ASN A 27 1.69 -8.78 -13.88
C ASN A 27 2.41 -10.12 -14.09
N SER A 28 3.73 -10.13 -14.22
CA SER A 28 4.49 -11.39 -14.32
C SER A 28 4.53 -12.19 -13.02
N LEU A 29 4.15 -11.59 -11.89
CA LEU A 29 4.04 -12.25 -10.59
C LEU A 29 2.64 -12.84 -10.33
N ASP A 30 1.69 -12.62 -11.24
CA ASP A 30 0.28 -13.01 -11.06
C ASP A 30 0.11 -14.50 -10.80
N GLU A 31 0.72 -15.35 -11.62
CA GLU A 31 0.65 -16.81 -11.49
C GLU A 31 1.31 -17.29 -10.18
N GLU A 32 2.44 -16.71 -9.79
CA GLU A 32 3.14 -17.06 -8.55
C GLU A 32 2.28 -16.73 -7.33
N TYR A 33 1.73 -15.51 -7.27
CA TYR A 33 0.98 -15.05 -6.11
C TYR A 33 -0.41 -15.69 -6.03
N SER A 34 -1.07 -15.95 -7.15
CA SER A 34 -2.36 -16.66 -7.18
C SER A 34 -2.27 -18.14 -6.79
N ALA A 35 -1.08 -18.71 -6.83
CA ALA A 35 -0.84 -20.09 -6.40
C ALA A 35 -0.47 -20.20 -4.89
N LEU A 36 -0.30 -19.07 -4.20
CA LEU A 36 0.01 -19.06 -2.76
C LEU A 36 -1.22 -19.47 -1.94
N SER A 37 -0.99 -20.21 -0.85
CA SER A 37 -2.02 -20.36 0.18
C SER A 37 -2.16 -19.06 0.99
N ASP A 38 -3.27 -18.93 1.71
CA ASP A 38 -3.53 -17.78 2.60
C ASP A 38 -2.41 -17.59 3.63
N GLU A 39 -1.87 -18.68 4.18
CA GLU A 39 -0.76 -18.66 5.12
C GLU A 39 0.51 -18.14 4.47
N ALA A 40 0.84 -18.64 3.27
CA ALA A 40 2.02 -18.21 2.52
C ALA A 40 1.91 -16.73 2.08
N LEU A 41 0.71 -16.26 1.76
CA LEU A 41 0.48 -14.85 1.41
C LEU A 41 0.66 -13.93 2.63
N LYS A 42 0.18 -14.33 3.82
CA LYS A 42 0.40 -13.62 5.08
C LYS A 42 1.88 -13.50 5.43
N GLU A 43 2.64 -14.59 5.29
CA GLU A 43 4.08 -14.62 5.55
C GLU A 43 4.89 -13.68 4.65
N LYS A 44 4.36 -13.29 3.47
CA LYS A 44 5.04 -12.32 2.58
C LYS A 44 5.33 -10.99 3.28
N THR A 45 4.45 -10.51 4.14
CA THR A 45 4.67 -9.26 4.87
C THR A 45 5.90 -9.32 5.76
N ASP A 46 6.08 -10.40 6.50
CA ASP A 46 7.26 -10.58 7.36
C ASP A 46 8.54 -10.71 6.53
N GLN A 47 8.46 -11.42 5.39
CA GLN A 47 9.57 -11.51 4.44
C GLN A 47 9.95 -10.13 3.88
N PHE A 48 8.97 -9.28 3.51
CA PHE A 48 9.22 -7.93 3.01
C PHE A 48 9.82 -7.03 4.09
N ARG A 49 9.30 -7.07 5.32
CA ARG A 49 9.87 -6.34 6.47
C ARG A 49 11.33 -6.75 6.71
N GLN A 50 11.61 -8.04 6.71
CA GLN A 50 12.97 -8.55 6.90
C GLN A 50 13.91 -8.05 5.80
N ARG A 51 13.50 -8.12 4.52
CA ARG A 51 14.28 -7.64 3.38
C ARG A 51 14.52 -6.13 3.45
N TYR A 52 13.51 -5.36 3.86
CA TYR A 52 13.64 -3.93 4.09
C TYR A 52 14.69 -3.63 5.18
N HIS A 53 14.64 -4.31 6.32
CA HIS A 53 15.63 -4.16 7.39
C HIS A 53 17.05 -4.62 6.99
N GLN A 54 17.15 -5.48 6.00
CA GLN A 54 18.45 -5.89 5.41
C GLN A 54 18.97 -4.89 4.36
N GLY A 55 18.27 -3.79 4.12
CA GLY A 55 18.68 -2.70 3.25
C GLY A 55 18.06 -2.70 1.86
N GLU A 56 17.10 -3.56 1.58
CA GLU A 56 16.32 -3.49 0.34
C GLU A 56 15.38 -2.28 0.38
N THR A 57 15.29 -1.53 -0.71
CA THR A 57 14.46 -0.32 -0.76
C THR A 57 12.98 -0.66 -1.02
N LEU A 58 12.08 0.25 -0.61
CA LEU A 58 10.65 0.10 -0.91
C LEU A 58 10.37 0.05 -2.43
N ASP A 59 11.13 0.76 -3.25
CA ASP A 59 11.04 0.69 -4.72
C ASP A 59 11.38 -0.71 -5.27
N GLN A 60 12.28 -1.43 -4.62
CA GLN A 60 12.64 -2.79 -5.00
C GLN A 60 11.57 -3.80 -4.57
N LEU A 61 10.98 -3.61 -3.40
CA LEU A 61 9.89 -4.45 -2.87
C LEU A 61 8.55 -4.20 -3.57
N LEU A 62 8.36 -3.01 -4.15
CA LEU A 62 7.09 -2.54 -4.71
C LEU A 62 6.39 -3.57 -5.63
N PRO A 63 7.06 -4.23 -6.60
CA PRO A 63 6.37 -5.16 -7.50
C PRO A 63 5.74 -6.34 -6.76
N GLU A 64 6.45 -6.91 -5.79
CA GLU A 64 6.01 -8.05 -5.01
C GLU A 64 4.94 -7.66 -3.99
N ALA A 65 5.14 -6.53 -3.29
CA ALA A 65 4.15 -5.98 -2.36
C ALA A 65 2.83 -5.68 -3.06
N PHE A 66 2.88 -5.11 -4.27
CA PHE A 66 1.68 -4.84 -5.06
C PHE A 66 1.02 -6.14 -5.57
N ALA A 67 1.78 -7.17 -5.92
CA ALA A 67 1.24 -8.46 -6.28
C ALA A 67 0.51 -9.12 -5.10
N ALA A 68 1.07 -9.06 -3.88
CA ALA A 68 0.46 -9.59 -2.68
C ALA A 68 -0.88 -8.92 -2.35
N VAL A 69 -0.90 -7.58 -2.32
CA VAL A 69 -2.14 -6.82 -2.08
C VAL A 69 -3.18 -7.08 -3.18
N ARG A 70 -2.75 -7.12 -4.45
CA ARG A 70 -3.65 -7.40 -5.57
C ARG A 70 -4.30 -8.76 -5.47
N GLU A 71 -3.56 -9.78 -5.05
CA GLU A 71 -4.11 -11.13 -4.90
C GLU A 71 -5.19 -11.15 -3.81
N GLU A 72 -4.93 -10.54 -2.65
CA GLU A 72 -5.92 -10.40 -1.59
C GLU A 72 -7.18 -9.64 -2.06
N MET A 73 -7.00 -8.66 -2.95
CA MET A 73 -8.07 -7.78 -3.42
C MET A 73 -8.84 -8.28 -4.64
N ARG A 74 -8.55 -9.46 -5.17
CA ARG A 74 -9.24 -9.99 -6.38
C ARG A 74 -10.76 -10.09 -6.24
N THR A 75 -11.28 -9.99 -5.05
CA THR A 75 -12.72 -10.06 -4.73
C THR A 75 -13.41 -8.71 -4.53
N GLY A 76 -12.74 -7.56 -4.66
CA GLY A 76 -13.24 -6.25 -4.23
C GLY A 76 -13.18 -5.10 -5.25
N GLU A 77 -13.85 -3.97 -4.99
CA GLU A 77 -14.05 -2.80 -5.86
C GLU A 77 -13.04 -1.64 -5.67
N GLY A 78 -12.69 -1.04 -6.65
CA GLY A 78 -11.90 -0.10 -7.44
C GLY A 78 -11.18 1.12 -6.84
N LYS A 79 -11.66 2.13 -6.14
CA LYS A 79 -10.93 3.41 -5.91
C LYS A 79 -10.28 3.52 -4.53
N THR A 80 -10.91 3.06 -3.51
CA THR A 80 -10.33 2.94 -2.16
C THR A 80 -9.13 1.99 -2.20
N LEU A 81 -9.18 1.03 -3.11
CA LEU A 81 -8.13 0.05 -3.40
C LEU A 81 -6.82 0.68 -3.90
N MET A 82 -6.87 1.78 -4.64
CA MET A 82 -5.64 2.42 -5.15
C MET A 82 -4.77 3.01 -4.03
N ALA A 83 -5.38 3.46 -2.93
CA ALA A 83 -4.66 3.95 -1.75
C ALA A 83 -4.05 2.80 -0.94
N THR A 84 -4.64 1.61 -1.00
CA THR A 84 -4.21 0.44 -0.24
C THR A 84 -2.81 -0.02 -0.63
N LEU A 85 -2.50 -0.04 -1.93
CA LEU A 85 -1.20 -0.45 -2.44
C LEU A 85 -0.04 0.39 -1.88
N PRO A 86 -0.04 1.73 -2.02
CA PRO A 86 1.03 2.56 -1.47
C PRO A 86 1.02 2.58 0.06
N ALA A 87 -0.14 2.50 0.72
CA ALA A 87 -0.21 2.45 2.17
C ALA A 87 0.45 1.17 2.72
N TYR A 88 0.10 0.01 2.17
CA TYR A 88 0.73 -1.25 2.54
C TYR A 88 2.25 -1.21 2.32
N LEU A 89 2.70 -0.78 1.14
CA LEU A 89 4.13 -0.70 0.82
C LEU A 89 4.91 0.18 1.81
N ASN A 90 4.37 1.35 2.14
CA ASN A 90 5.04 2.26 3.07
C ASN A 90 4.98 1.77 4.52
N ALA A 91 3.90 1.09 4.93
CA ALA A 91 3.78 0.51 6.26
C ALA A 91 4.82 -0.59 6.55
N LEU A 92 5.43 -1.19 5.52
CA LEU A 92 6.52 -2.16 5.68
C LEU A 92 7.76 -1.57 6.36
N SER A 93 7.95 -0.24 6.31
CA SER A 93 9.05 0.44 7.02
C SER A 93 8.92 0.38 8.54
N GLY A 94 7.70 0.26 9.06
CA GLY A 94 7.41 0.32 10.48
C GLY A 94 7.28 1.74 11.05
N ASP A 95 7.36 2.78 10.19
CA ASP A 95 7.25 4.19 10.63
C ASP A 95 5.80 4.66 10.79
N GLY A 96 4.84 3.80 10.42
CA GLY A 96 3.42 4.13 10.39
C GLY A 96 3.00 4.92 9.15
N VAL A 97 1.79 4.69 8.68
CA VAL A 97 1.20 5.40 7.53
C VAL A 97 -0.10 6.06 7.94
N HIS A 98 -0.25 7.34 7.60
CA HIS A 98 -1.48 8.07 7.84
C HIS A 98 -2.24 8.30 6.54
N ILE A 99 -3.50 7.83 6.50
CA ILE A 99 -4.43 8.07 5.39
C ILE A 99 -5.42 9.15 5.83
N VAL A 100 -5.27 10.34 5.23
CA VAL A 100 -6.08 11.49 5.58
C VAL A 100 -7.27 11.60 4.64
N THR A 101 -8.47 11.67 5.20
CA THR A 101 -9.73 11.87 4.49
C THR A 101 -10.35 13.22 4.85
N VAL A 102 -11.36 13.63 4.08
CA VAL A 102 -12.00 14.95 4.28
C VAL A 102 -12.94 15.01 5.49
N ASN A 103 -13.39 13.86 6.01
CA ASN A 103 -14.22 13.79 7.21
C ASN A 103 -14.12 12.42 7.90
N GLU A 104 -14.57 12.36 9.16
CA GLU A 104 -14.49 11.17 10.00
C GLU A 104 -15.36 10.00 9.50
N TYR A 105 -16.47 10.29 8.84
CA TYR A 105 -17.31 9.26 8.23
C TYR A 105 -16.52 8.49 7.16
N LEU A 106 -15.82 9.20 6.29
CA LEU A 106 -14.98 8.55 5.27
C LEU A 106 -13.78 7.85 5.88
N ALA A 107 -13.15 8.43 6.90
CA ALA A 107 -12.05 7.77 7.61
C ALA A 107 -12.49 6.42 8.17
N SER A 108 -13.62 6.41 8.89
CA SER A 108 -14.16 5.18 9.50
C SER A 108 -14.62 4.16 8.46
N ARG A 109 -15.33 4.62 7.42
CA ARG A 109 -15.80 3.75 6.33
C ARG A 109 -14.66 3.10 5.59
N ASP A 110 -13.66 3.90 5.17
CA ASP A 110 -12.55 3.42 4.38
C ASP A 110 -11.64 2.50 5.21
N ALA A 111 -11.43 2.83 6.49
CA ALA A 111 -10.75 1.93 7.43
C ALA A 111 -11.50 0.60 7.56
N GLN A 112 -12.81 0.63 7.81
CA GLN A 112 -13.62 -0.58 7.95
C GLN A 112 -13.59 -1.46 6.69
N TRP A 113 -13.59 -0.86 5.51
CA TRP A 113 -13.54 -1.60 4.25
C TRP A 113 -12.17 -2.19 3.96
N MET A 114 -11.10 -1.49 4.33
CA MET A 114 -9.73 -1.89 3.99
C MET A 114 -9.03 -2.67 5.10
N SER A 115 -9.51 -2.58 6.35
CA SER A 115 -8.94 -3.36 7.45
C SER A 115 -8.83 -4.85 7.16
N PRO A 116 -9.84 -5.52 6.58
CA PRO A 116 -9.71 -6.95 6.29
C PRO A 116 -8.51 -7.30 5.41
N VAL A 117 -8.20 -6.46 4.41
CA VAL A 117 -7.04 -6.66 3.52
C VAL A 117 -5.73 -6.45 4.28
N TYR A 118 -5.62 -5.36 5.02
CA TYR A 118 -4.41 -5.05 5.77
C TYR A 118 -4.16 -6.04 6.90
N GLU A 119 -5.20 -6.39 7.65
CA GLU A 119 -5.14 -7.33 8.78
C GLU A 119 -4.82 -8.75 8.29
N PHE A 120 -5.39 -9.15 7.15
CA PHE A 120 -5.02 -10.40 6.51
C PHE A 120 -3.52 -10.45 6.20
N LEU A 121 -2.95 -9.35 5.72
CA LEU A 121 -1.53 -9.19 5.44
C LEU A 121 -0.69 -8.89 6.70
N GLY A 122 -1.26 -9.01 7.90
CA GLY A 122 -0.55 -8.86 9.17
C GLY A 122 -0.25 -7.42 9.59
N MET A 123 -0.96 -6.43 9.02
CA MET A 123 -0.87 -5.02 9.40
C MET A 123 -1.95 -4.67 10.43
N ARG A 124 -1.62 -3.81 11.38
CA ARG A 124 -2.59 -3.24 12.31
C ARG A 124 -3.15 -1.94 11.76
N VAL A 125 -4.49 -1.83 11.74
CA VAL A 125 -5.21 -0.65 11.27
C VAL A 125 -5.99 -0.01 12.41
N ASP A 126 -6.03 1.31 12.46
CA ASP A 126 -6.83 2.05 13.42
C ASP A 126 -7.35 3.36 12.84
N VAL A 127 -8.27 4.02 13.54
CA VAL A 127 -8.91 5.27 13.12
C VAL A 127 -8.80 6.32 14.21
N ILE A 128 -8.47 7.55 13.84
CA ILE A 128 -8.49 8.69 14.76
C ILE A 128 -9.76 9.52 14.51
N LEU A 129 -10.52 9.70 15.58
CA LEU A 129 -11.75 10.50 15.61
C LEU A 129 -11.62 11.64 16.63
N SER A 130 -12.31 12.76 16.41
CA SER A 130 -12.23 13.95 17.25
C SER A 130 -12.66 13.68 18.70
N GLN A 131 -13.68 12.83 18.89
CA GLN A 131 -14.29 12.49 20.17
C GLN A 131 -13.48 11.51 21.04
N GLN A 132 -12.42 10.90 20.51
CA GLN A 132 -11.59 9.95 21.24
C GLN A 132 -10.77 10.63 22.33
N ALA A 133 -10.59 9.92 23.46
CA ALA A 133 -9.68 10.34 24.52
C ALA A 133 -8.21 10.37 24.03
N PRO A 134 -7.34 11.20 24.65
CA PRO A 134 -5.94 11.30 24.24
C PRO A 134 -5.19 9.96 24.23
N GLU A 135 -5.54 9.05 25.13
CA GLU A 135 -4.93 7.72 25.21
C GLU A 135 -5.36 6.83 24.05
N GLU A 136 -6.62 6.88 23.65
CA GLU A 136 -7.16 6.15 22.50
C GLU A 136 -6.49 6.64 21.21
N LYS A 137 -6.36 7.97 21.04
CA LYS A 137 -5.64 8.55 19.90
C LYS A 137 -4.18 8.10 19.86
N ARG A 138 -3.51 8.08 21.02
CA ARG A 138 -2.13 7.62 21.12
C ARG A 138 -1.98 6.15 20.72
N HIS A 139 -2.95 5.32 21.10
CA HIS A 139 -2.99 3.92 20.69
C HIS A 139 -3.21 3.77 19.17
N ALA A 140 -4.13 4.54 18.61
CA ALA A 140 -4.40 4.53 17.16
C ALA A 140 -3.17 4.95 16.35
N TYR A 141 -2.39 5.95 16.82
CA TYR A 141 -1.14 6.36 16.17
C TYR A 141 -0.03 5.30 16.18
N GLN A 142 -0.16 4.25 16.98
CA GLN A 142 0.80 3.14 17.01
C GLN A 142 0.46 2.04 16.00
N ALA A 143 -0.63 2.17 15.25
CA ALA A 143 -0.99 1.25 14.19
C ALA A 143 -0.03 1.37 12.97
N ASP A 144 0.11 0.31 12.20
CA ASP A 144 0.87 0.34 10.94
C ASP A 144 0.21 1.30 9.94
N ILE A 145 -1.12 1.35 9.95
CA ILE A 145 -1.91 2.25 9.09
C ILE A 145 -3.01 2.92 9.93
N THR A 146 -3.01 4.23 9.95
CA THR A 146 -3.97 5.04 10.71
C THR A 146 -4.80 5.90 9.77
N PHE A 147 -6.11 5.74 9.82
CA PHE A 147 -7.06 6.61 9.11
C PHE A 147 -7.47 7.79 9.99
N GLY A 148 -7.66 8.96 9.40
CA GLY A 148 -8.08 10.14 10.14
C GLY A 148 -8.46 11.31 9.24
N THR A 149 -8.70 12.46 9.88
CA THR A 149 -8.96 13.72 9.20
C THR A 149 -7.84 14.72 9.49
N ASN A 150 -7.82 15.80 8.72
CA ASN A 150 -6.81 16.87 8.89
C ASN A 150 -7.18 17.88 10.00
N ASN A 151 -8.17 17.59 10.83
CA ASN A 151 -8.65 18.47 11.91
C ASN A 151 -8.14 18.00 13.27
#